data_f6666d7adc4f05e3f7008d9bf20b68f6
#
_entry.id   f6666d7adc4f05e3f7008d9bf20b68f6
#
_cell.length_a   1.000
_cell.length_b   1.000
_cell.length_c   1.000
_cell.angle_alpha   90.00
_cell.angle_beta   90.00
_cell.angle_gamma   90.00
#
_symmetry.space_group_name_H-M   'P 1'
#
loop_
_entity.id
_entity.type
_entity.pdbx_description
1 polymer ?
#
loop_
_entity_poly.entity_id
_entity_poly.type
_entity_poly.pdbx_seq_one_letter_code
_entity_poly.pdbx_strand_id
1 'polypeptide(L)'
;MATSSDIRKGLCIRYNNDIYKIVEFLHVKPGKGPAFVRTKLKSVTNGKVIDNTFSAGHKIDDVRVETNKFQYLYKDSETYHFMNVDDYNQITVQEILLESPGFLKEGEIVTVLTNTEDGSTLSVEMPQSVILEVSSTEPGVKGNTATNATKPATVETGAIINVPLFINEGDKIKIETEKGTYKERFKE
;
A
#
# COMPACT_ATOMS: atom_id res chain seq x y z
N MET A 1 -7.29 8.86 24.06
CA MET A 1 -6.63 9.98 23.37
C MET A 1 -5.18 9.61 23.18
N ALA A 2 -4.75 9.50 21.97
CA ALA A 2 -3.35 9.27 21.62
C ALA A 2 -2.51 10.54 21.76
N THR A 3 -1.20 10.40 21.79
CA THR A 3 -0.22 11.50 21.82
C THR A 3 0.76 11.32 20.69
N SER A 4 1.63 12.31 20.47
CA SER A 4 2.69 12.20 19.47
C SER A 4 3.66 11.02 19.70
N SER A 5 3.68 10.45 20.91
CA SER A 5 4.46 9.23 21.21
C SER A 5 3.86 7.98 20.60
N ASP A 6 2.56 7.98 20.35
CA ASP A 6 1.79 6.85 19.82
C ASP A 6 1.76 6.83 18.29
N ILE A 7 2.39 7.83 17.65
CA ILE A 7 2.48 7.95 16.19
C ILE A 7 3.22 6.74 15.62
N ARG A 8 2.56 6.07 14.67
CA ARG A 8 3.10 4.93 13.91
C ARG A 8 2.56 4.94 12.48
N LYS A 9 3.23 4.26 11.58
CA LYS A 9 2.75 4.05 10.20
C LYS A 9 1.39 3.31 10.24
N GLY A 10 0.44 3.76 9.45
CA GLY A 10 -0.91 3.21 9.38
C GLY A 10 -1.90 3.81 10.38
N LEU A 11 -1.46 4.59 11.38
CA LEU A 11 -2.37 5.27 12.30
C LEU A 11 -3.22 6.28 11.53
N CYS A 12 -4.55 6.21 11.71
CA CYS A 12 -5.49 7.18 11.18
C CYS A 12 -5.79 8.25 12.24
N ILE A 13 -5.73 9.51 11.84
CA ILE A 13 -5.95 10.67 12.72
C ILE A 13 -6.90 11.67 12.06
N ARG A 14 -7.67 12.41 12.87
CA ARG A 14 -8.37 13.61 12.42
C ARG A 14 -7.42 14.79 12.44
N TYR A 15 -7.32 15.47 11.32
CA TYR A 15 -6.48 16.64 11.17
C TYR A 15 -7.09 17.59 10.13
N ASN A 16 -7.23 18.88 10.44
CA ASN A 16 -7.81 19.89 9.55
C ASN A 16 -9.16 19.49 8.92
N ASN A 17 -10.08 18.95 9.70
CA ASN A 17 -11.42 18.50 9.29
C ASN A 17 -11.43 17.37 8.25
N ASP A 18 -10.35 16.60 8.15
CA ASP A 18 -10.24 15.44 7.29
C ASP A 18 -9.58 14.27 8.05
N ILE A 19 -9.71 13.06 7.52
CA ILE A 19 -9.02 11.90 8.06
C ILE A 19 -7.73 11.66 7.25
N TYR A 20 -6.64 11.56 7.97
CA TYR A 20 -5.32 11.28 7.40
C TYR A 20 -4.75 9.98 7.93
N LYS A 21 -4.18 9.18 7.04
CA LYS A 21 -3.35 8.02 7.39
C LYS A 21 -1.89 8.44 7.45
N ILE A 22 -1.20 8.09 8.52
CA ILE A 22 0.24 8.34 8.66
C ILE A 22 0.99 7.34 7.79
N VAL A 23 1.63 7.82 6.72
CA VAL A 23 2.38 6.98 5.77
C VAL A 23 3.86 6.89 6.12
N GLU A 24 4.43 7.96 6.68
CA GLU A 24 5.80 8.01 7.19
C GLU A 24 5.88 8.82 8.47
N PHE A 25 6.81 8.48 9.35
CA PHE A 25 7.10 9.26 10.54
C PHE A 25 8.56 9.14 10.96
N LEU A 26 9.04 10.18 11.65
CA LEU A 26 10.38 10.21 12.21
C LEU A 26 10.36 10.93 13.57
N HIS A 27 10.72 10.22 14.63
CA HIS A 27 10.95 10.82 15.94
C HIS A 27 12.32 11.51 15.97
N VAL A 28 12.34 12.80 16.27
CA VAL A 28 13.55 13.60 16.35
C VAL A 28 13.75 14.09 17.78
N LYS A 29 14.90 13.74 18.36
CA LYS A 29 15.35 14.25 19.66
C LYS A 29 16.61 15.07 19.41
N PRO A 30 16.48 16.39 19.17
CA PRO A 30 17.63 17.24 18.94
C PRO A 30 18.47 17.34 20.22
N GLY A 31 19.78 17.48 20.09
CA GLY A 31 20.67 17.67 21.24
C GLY A 31 20.40 18.96 22.04
N LYS A 32 19.77 19.95 21.41
CA LYS A 32 19.25 21.18 22.01
C LYS A 32 17.86 21.44 21.48
N GLY A 33 16.89 21.62 22.38
CA GLY A 33 15.48 21.89 22.05
C GLY A 33 14.52 20.74 22.32
N PRO A 34 13.20 20.97 22.22
CA PRO A 34 12.17 19.97 22.48
C PRO A 34 12.15 18.91 21.37
N ALA A 35 11.84 17.68 21.76
CA ALA A 35 11.62 16.58 20.82
C ALA A 35 10.35 16.84 19.98
N PHE A 36 10.34 16.29 18.77
CA PHE A 36 9.19 16.39 17.87
C PHE A 36 9.11 15.15 16.96
N VAL A 37 7.95 14.98 16.31
CA VAL A 37 7.72 13.90 15.35
C VAL A 37 7.37 14.54 14.00
N ARG A 38 8.19 14.30 13.00
CA ARG A 38 7.85 14.62 11.59
C ARG A 38 6.99 13.52 11.04
N THR A 39 5.95 13.88 10.31
CA THR A 39 5.02 12.92 9.71
C THR A 39 4.71 13.31 8.28
N LYS A 40 4.49 12.30 7.42
CA LYS A 40 3.76 12.46 6.17
C LYS A 40 2.36 11.88 6.36
N LEU A 41 1.38 12.71 6.08
CA LEU A 41 -0.03 12.42 6.26
C LEU A 41 -0.69 12.32 4.88
N LYS A 42 -1.29 11.17 4.56
CA LYS A 42 -2.07 10.98 3.32
C LYS A 42 -3.55 11.14 3.64
N SER A 43 -4.23 12.11 3.02
CA SER A 43 -5.67 12.26 3.13
C SER A 43 -6.38 11.03 2.58
N VAL A 44 -7.33 10.52 3.34
CA VAL A 44 -8.21 9.41 2.94
C VAL A 44 -9.22 9.88 1.89
N THR A 45 -9.65 11.13 1.96
CA THR A 45 -10.70 11.68 1.07
C THR A 45 -10.19 12.00 -0.33
N ASN A 46 -8.96 12.56 -0.45
CA ASN A 46 -8.45 13.07 -1.73
C ASN A 46 -7.04 12.56 -2.10
N GLY A 47 -6.45 11.69 -1.27
CA GLY A 47 -5.13 11.09 -1.49
C GLY A 47 -3.95 12.05 -1.38
N LYS A 48 -4.18 13.35 -1.12
CA LYS A 48 -3.11 14.36 -1.01
C LYS A 48 -2.20 14.04 0.18
N VAL A 49 -0.91 14.09 -0.06
CA VAL A 49 0.11 13.92 0.98
C VAL A 49 0.61 15.29 1.45
N ILE A 50 0.62 15.50 2.76
CA ILE A 50 1.15 16.69 3.40
C ILE A 50 2.19 16.32 4.46
N ASP A 51 3.18 17.19 4.63
CA ASP A 51 4.13 17.09 5.74
C ASP A 51 3.59 17.85 6.94
N ASN A 52 3.66 17.23 8.13
CA ASN A 52 3.33 17.89 9.38
C ASN A 52 4.30 17.49 10.49
N THR A 53 4.51 18.39 11.45
CA THR A 53 5.37 18.15 12.61
C THR A 53 4.58 18.35 13.89
N PHE A 54 4.54 17.32 14.71
CA PHE A 54 3.93 17.35 16.04
C PHE A 54 4.99 17.51 17.11
N SER A 55 4.79 18.45 18.03
CA SER A 55 5.65 18.58 19.22
C SER A 55 5.51 17.35 20.11
N ALA A 56 6.54 17.06 20.90
CA ALA A 56 6.47 16.00 21.89
C ALA A 56 5.30 16.25 22.89
N GLY A 57 4.51 15.20 23.14
CA GLY A 57 3.34 15.28 24.00
C GLY A 57 2.10 15.93 23.38
N HIS A 58 2.14 16.30 22.08
CA HIS A 58 0.96 16.81 21.37
C HIS A 58 -0.16 15.76 21.37
N LYS A 59 -1.37 16.17 21.73
CA LYS A 59 -2.54 15.30 21.69
C LYS A 59 -2.97 15.03 20.26
N ILE A 60 -3.15 13.78 19.92
CA ILE A 60 -3.58 13.31 18.61
C ILE A 60 -5.03 12.84 18.72
N ASP A 61 -5.86 13.31 17.81
CA ASP A 61 -7.23 12.83 17.66
C ASP A 61 -7.19 11.59 16.75
N ASP A 62 -7.03 10.42 17.39
CA ASP A 62 -6.94 9.15 16.70
C ASP A 62 -8.33 8.64 16.28
N VAL A 63 -8.43 8.13 15.06
CA VAL A 63 -9.64 7.50 14.52
C VAL A 63 -9.62 6.02 14.86
N ARG A 64 -10.70 5.52 15.44
CA ARG A 64 -10.86 4.09 15.71
C ARG A 64 -11.15 3.36 14.42
N VAL A 65 -10.32 2.38 14.12
CA VAL A 65 -10.45 1.59 12.91
C VAL A 65 -10.67 0.12 13.21
N GLU A 66 -11.49 -0.52 12.39
CA GLU A 66 -11.65 -1.95 12.31
C GLU A 66 -10.99 -2.45 11.04
N THR A 67 -10.41 -3.65 11.09
CA THR A 67 -9.73 -4.27 9.95
C THR A 67 -10.39 -5.60 9.63
N ASN A 68 -10.86 -5.73 8.38
CA ASN A 68 -11.51 -6.94 7.90
C ASN A 68 -10.85 -7.42 6.61
N LYS A 69 -10.91 -8.73 6.36
CA LYS A 69 -10.40 -9.34 5.14
C LYS A 69 -11.46 -9.34 4.06
N PHE A 70 -11.06 -8.89 2.88
CA PHE A 70 -11.90 -8.86 1.69
C PHE A 70 -11.19 -9.51 0.52
N GLN A 71 -11.96 -10.16 -0.33
CA GLN A 71 -11.49 -10.68 -1.60
C GLN A 71 -11.80 -9.67 -2.70
N TYR A 72 -10.81 -9.35 -3.51
CA TYR A 72 -11.02 -8.54 -4.70
C TYR A 72 -11.77 -9.34 -5.76
N LEU A 73 -12.84 -8.77 -6.31
CA LEU A 73 -13.66 -9.38 -7.34
C LEU A 73 -13.30 -8.87 -8.72
N TYR A 74 -13.59 -7.61 -8.99
CA TYR A 74 -13.34 -6.96 -10.29
C TYR A 74 -13.30 -5.44 -10.17
N LYS A 75 -12.83 -4.79 -11.24
CA LYS A 75 -12.85 -3.34 -11.41
C LYS A 75 -13.89 -2.95 -12.47
N ASP A 76 -14.66 -1.91 -12.19
CA ASP A 76 -15.55 -1.23 -13.13
C ASP A 76 -15.21 0.26 -13.16
N SER A 77 -14.70 0.73 -14.30
CA SER A 77 -14.16 2.11 -14.46
C SER A 77 -13.09 2.44 -13.41
N GLU A 78 -13.36 3.33 -12.48
CA GLU A 78 -12.46 3.71 -11.38
C GLU A 78 -12.82 3.07 -10.04
N THR A 79 -13.76 2.13 -10.05
CA THR A 79 -14.36 1.53 -8.87
C THR A 79 -13.97 0.06 -8.75
N TYR A 80 -13.50 -0.32 -7.57
CA TYR A 80 -13.09 -1.69 -7.25
C TYR A 80 -14.13 -2.34 -6.35
N HIS A 81 -14.51 -3.58 -6.68
CA HIS A 81 -15.50 -4.36 -5.95
C HIS A 81 -14.80 -5.43 -5.12
N PHE A 82 -15.16 -5.48 -3.86
CA PHE A 82 -14.62 -6.44 -2.89
C PHE A 82 -15.73 -7.15 -2.15
N MET A 83 -15.48 -8.39 -1.74
CA MET A 83 -16.39 -9.20 -0.94
C MET A 83 -15.69 -9.58 0.37
N ASN A 84 -16.36 -9.34 1.48
CA ASN A 84 -15.90 -9.79 2.79
C ASN A 84 -15.82 -11.32 2.84
N VAL A 85 -14.73 -11.85 3.35
CA VAL A 85 -14.49 -13.30 3.37
C VAL A 85 -15.32 -14.03 4.44
N ASP A 86 -15.81 -13.31 5.45
CA ASP A 86 -16.54 -13.89 6.59
C ASP A 86 -18.07 -13.89 6.37
N ASP A 87 -18.62 -12.75 5.94
CA ASP A 87 -20.07 -12.53 5.82
C ASP A 87 -20.55 -12.36 4.38
N TYR A 88 -19.63 -12.37 3.38
CA TYR A 88 -19.88 -12.23 1.95
C TYR A 88 -20.53 -10.90 1.52
N ASN A 89 -20.59 -9.92 2.42
CA ASN A 89 -21.04 -8.59 2.08
C ASN A 89 -20.07 -7.94 1.07
N GLN A 90 -20.65 -7.25 0.09
CA GLN A 90 -19.87 -6.57 -0.94
C GLN A 90 -19.74 -5.08 -0.61
N ILE A 91 -18.57 -4.54 -0.89
CA ILE A 91 -18.29 -3.11 -0.81
C ILE A 91 -17.69 -2.63 -2.13
N THR A 92 -17.87 -1.34 -2.37
CA THR A 92 -17.32 -0.65 -3.53
C THR A 92 -16.34 0.41 -3.04
N VAL A 93 -15.14 0.42 -3.60
CA VAL A 93 -14.05 1.27 -3.16
C VAL A 93 -13.47 2.04 -4.35
N GLN A 94 -13.22 3.33 -4.16
CA GLN A 94 -12.55 4.16 -5.17
C GLN A 94 -11.04 3.87 -5.18
N GLU A 95 -10.41 3.95 -6.35
CA GLU A 95 -8.97 3.68 -6.55
C GLU A 95 -8.06 4.46 -5.59
N ILE A 96 -8.45 5.68 -5.22
CA ILE A 96 -7.68 6.54 -4.32
C ILE A 96 -7.41 5.94 -2.93
N LEU A 97 -8.29 5.04 -2.48
CA LEU A 97 -8.18 4.35 -1.19
C LEU A 97 -7.32 3.08 -1.25
N LEU A 98 -6.95 2.64 -2.46
CA LEU A 98 -6.11 1.46 -2.65
C LEU A 98 -4.63 1.81 -2.59
N GLU A 99 -3.87 0.95 -1.91
CA GLU A 99 -2.41 0.97 -1.98
C GLU A 99 -1.96 0.02 -3.10
N SER A 100 -1.17 0.54 -4.05
CA SER A 100 -0.60 -0.25 -5.17
C SER A 100 -1.61 -1.03 -6.00
N PRO A 101 -2.69 -0.41 -6.53
CA PRO A 101 -3.75 -1.10 -7.27
C PRO A 101 -3.26 -1.83 -8.52
N GLY A 102 -2.11 -1.42 -9.08
CA GLY A 102 -1.52 -2.07 -10.24
C GLY A 102 -1.07 -3.53 -10.03
N PHE A 103 -0.95 -3.98 -8.79
CA PHE A 103 -0.61 -5.37 -8.46
C PHE A 103 -1.80 -6.19 -7.97
N LEU A 104 -2.99 -5.62 -7.98
CA LEU A 104 -4.21 -6.27 -7.50
C LEU A 104 -4.76 -7.22 -8.58
N LYS A 105 -4.81 -8.51 -8.25
CA LYS A 105 -5.34 -9.58 -9.09
C LYS A 105 -6.69 -10.04 -8.56
N GLU A 106 -7.59 -10.43 -9.44
CA GLU A 106 -8.88 -11.06 -9.06
C GLU A 106 -8.67 -12.26 -8.13
N GLY A 107 -9.45 -12.31 -7.07
CA GLY A 107 -9.33 -13.33 -6.03
C GLY A 107 -8.31 -13.01 -4.92
N GLU A 108 -7.50 -11.94 -5.06
CA GLU A 108 -6.54 -11.56 -4.03
C GLU A 108 -7.23 -11.10 -2.74
N ILE A 109 -6.65 -11.49 -1.59
CA ILE A 109 -7.18 -11.12 -0.28
C ILE A 109 -6.46 -9.87 0.22
N VAL A 110 -7.23 -8.83 0.47
CA VAL A 110 -6.76 -7.52 0.96
C VAL A 110 -7.27 -7.27 2.38
N THR A 111 -6.69 -6.27 3.04
CA THR A 111 -7.18 -5.80 4.34
C THR A 111 -7.86 -4.45 4.14
N VAL A 112 -9.14 -4.36 4.47
CA VAL A 112 -9.91 -3.12 4.45
C VAL A 112 -9.92 -2.51 5.84
N LEU A 113 -9.54 -1.23 5.93
CA LEU A 113 -9.64 -0.43 7.14
C LEU A 113 -10.92 0.39 7.08
N THR A 114 -11.76 0.22 8.09
CA THR A 114 -13.07 0.88 8.21
C THR A 114 -13.09 1.74 9.47
N ASN A 115 -13.62 2.95 9.38
CA ASN A 115 -13.90 3.79 10.54
C ASN A 115 -15.07 3.19 11.34
N THR A 116 -14.88 2.92 12.62
CA THR A 116 -15.92 2.32 13.47
C THR A 116 -17.05 3.28 13.82
N GLU A 117 -16.88 4.59 13.62
CA GLU A 117 -17.88 5.60 13.98
C GLU A 117 -18.98 5.73 12.93
N ASP A 118 -18.63 5.66 11.65
CA ASP A 118 -19.54 5.89 10.53
C ASP A 118 -19.55 4.78 9.49
N GLY A 119 -18.72 3.73 9.65
CA GLY A 119 -18.61 2.61 8.73
C GLY A 119 -17.89 2.95 7.41
N SER A 120 -17.30 4.15 7.27
CA SER A 120 -16.62 4.54 6.05
C SER A 120 -15.31 3.77 5.84
N THR A 121 -15.03 3.39 4.59
CA THR A 121 -13.75 2.78 4.21
C THR A 121 -12.66 3.85 4.20
N LEU A 122 -11.60 3.62 4.95
CA LEU A 122 -10.47 4.54 5.07
C LEU A 122 -9.31 4.17 4.14
N SER A 123 -9.02 2.91 3.98
CA SER A 123 -8.03 2.42 3.03
C SER A 123 -8.17 0.93 2.78
N VAL A 124 -7.61 0.48 1.65
CA VAL A 124 -7.44 -0.93 1.30
C VAL A 124 -5.96 -1.22 1.20
N GLU A 125 -5.48 -2.11 2.05
CA GLU A 125 -4.07 -2.50 2.14
C GLU A 125 -3.86 -3.84 1.44
N MET A 126 -2.91 -3.85 0.52
CA MET A 126 -2.46 -5.07 -0.14
C MET A 126 -1.64 -5.95 0.82
N PRO A 127 -1.56 -7.27 0.60
CA PRO A 127 -0.57 -8.09 1.29
C PRO A 127 0.84 -7.59 0.96
N GLN A 128 1.80 -7.85 1.86
CA GLN A 128 3.20 -7.40 1.70
C GLN A 128 3.85 -7.85 0.39
N SER A 129 3.39 -8.96 -0.15
CA SER A 129 3.86 -9.46 -1.45
C SER A 129 2.75 -10.23 -2.14
N VAL A 130 2.73 -10.17 -3.47
CA VAL A 130 1.82 -10.88 -4.36
C VAL A 130 2.61 -11.75 -5.34
N ILE A 131 1.96 -12.80 -5.84
CA ILE A 131 2.53 -13.67 -6.87
C ILE A 131 1.78 -13.39 -8.16
N LEU A 132 2.50 -12.86 -9.15
CA LEU A 132 1.96 -12.55 -10.48
C LEU A 132 2.76 -13.23 -11.57
N GLU A 133 2.08 -13.58 -12.65
CA GLU A 133 2.69 -14.14 -13.85
C GLU A 133 3.21 -13.03 -14.76
N VAL A 134 4.39 -13.23 -15.34
CA VAL A 134 4.97 -12.33 -16.33
C VAL A 134 4.25 -12.57 -17.66
N SER A 135 3.48 -11.59 -18.10
CA SER A 135 2.74 -11.64 -19.37
C SER A 135 3.58 -11.28 -20.59
N SER A 136 4.62 -10.43 -20.39
CA SER A 136 5.53 -10.02 -21.47
C SER A 136 6.86 -9.51 -20.91
N THR A 137 7.97 -9.85 -21.55
CA THR A 137 9.29 -9.29 -21.25
C THR A 137 10.22 -9.47 -22.45
N GLU A 138 11.19 -8.58 -22.60
CA GLU A 138 12.21 -8.73 -23.63
C GLU A 138 13.16 -9.90 -23.33
N PRO A 139 13.76 -10.54 -24.35
CA PRO A 139 14.81 -11.51 -24.14
C PRO A 139 16.00 -10.89 -23.39
N GLY A 140 16.52 -11.59 -22.39
CA GLY A 140 17.72 -11.16 -21.67
C GLY A 140 18.95 -11.23 -22.56
N VAL A 141 19.38 -10.11 -23.14
CA VAL A 141 20.61 -10.06 -23.94
C VAL A 141 21.80 -10.03 -22.99
N LYS A 142 22.60 -11.10 -23.03
CA LYS A 142 23.90 -11.17 -22.36
C LYS A 142 24.91 -10.28 -23.09
N GLY A 143 24.92 -9.00 -22.80
CA GLY A 143 25.83 -8.05 -23.41
C GLY A 143 26.13 -6.91 -22.47
N ASN A 144 26.66 -7.19 -21.35
CA ASN A 144 27.53 -6.39 -20.50
C ASN A 144 27.66 -7.05 -19.13
N THR A 145 28.86 -7.12 -18.61
CA THR A 145 29.26 -7.72 -17.33
C THR A 145 28.82 -6.88 -16.11
N ALA A 146 27.66 -6.25 -16.15
CA ALA A 146 27.10 -5.58 -14.99
C ALA A 146 26.43 -6.62 -14.09
N THR A 147 27.03 -6.88 -12.97
CA THR A 147 26.39 -7.57 -11.82
C THR A 147 25.09 -6.85 -11.50
N ASN A 148 23.94 -7.58 -11.51
CA ASN A 148 22.60 -7.08 -11.26
C ASN A 148 21.90 -6.35 -12.43
N ALA A 149 22.17 -6.72 -13.68
CA ALA A 149 21.40 -6.23 -14.80
C ALA A 149 19.93 -6.67 -14.71
N THR A 150 19.02 -5.73 -14.87
CA THR A 150 17.57 -5.93 -14.87
C THR A 150 16.97 -5.54 -16.21
N LYS A 151 15.79 -6.04 -16.49
CA LYS A 151 14.98 -5.69 -17.68
C LYS A 151 13.53 -5.43 -17.25
N PRO A 152 12.77 -4.63 -18.02
CA PRO A 152 11.35 -4.44 -17.76
C PRO A 152 10.56 -5.73 -18.08
N ALA A 153 9.59 -6.02 -17.25
CA ALA A 153 8.62 -7.08 -17.46
C ALA A 153 7.22 -6.57 -17.11
N THR A 154 6.25 -6.88 -17.96
CA THR A 154 4.84 -6.63 -17.71
C THR A 154 4.25 -7.86 -17.06
N VAL A 155 3.54 -7.70 -15.96
CA VAL A 155 2.82 -8.78 -15.28
C VAL A 155 1.36 -8.85 -15.71
N GLU A 156 0.67 -9.94 -15.38
CA GLU A 156 -0.72 -10.22 -15.78
C GLU A 156 -1.72 -9.12 -15.44
N THR A 157 -1.43 -8.30 -14.42
CA THR A 157 -2.24 -7.13 -14.06
C THR A 157 -1.96 -5.89 -14.90
N GLY A 158 -0.99 -5.94 -15.81
CA GLY A 158 -0.58 -4.83 -16.65
C GLY A 158 0.49 -3.92 -16.03
N ALA A 159 0.89 -4.14 -14.78
CA ALA A 159 1.96 -3.38 -14.15
C ALA A 159 3.34 -3.75 -14.74
N ILE A 160 4.22 -2.76 -14.82
CA ILE A 160 5.60 -2.94 -15.33
C ILE A 160 6.56 -2.85 -14.15
N ILE A 161 7.41 -3.86 -14.01
CA ILE A 161 8.46 -3.91 -12.98
C ILE A 161 9.81 -4.33 -13.58
N ASN A 162 10.88 -3.99 -12.88
CA ASN A 162 12.22 -4.44 -13.25
C ASN A 162 12.51 -5.81 -12.65
N VAL A 163 12.89 -6.77 -13.50
CA VAL A 163 13.21 -8.15 -13.11
C VAL A 163 14.61 -8.53 -13.57
N PRO A 164 15.28 -9.52 -12.94
CA PRO A 164 16.54 -10.07 -13.41
C PRO A 164 16.43 -10.61 -14.84
N LEU A 165 17.56 -10.61 -15.60
CA LEU A 165 17.60 -11.01 -17.01
C LEU A 165 17.13 -12.45 -17.26
N PHE A 166 17.19 -13.34 -16.26
CA PHE A 166 16.81 -14.76 -16.39
C PHE A 166 15.30 -15.00 -16.30
N ILE A 167 14.51 -13.98 -15.95
CA ILE A 167 13.05 -14.10 -15.90
C ILE A 167 12.49 -14.06 -17.32
N ASN A 168 11.57 -14.98 -17.63
CA ASN A 168 10.95 -15.12 -18.93
C ASN A 168 9.42 -14.92 -18.82
N GLU A 169 8.80 -14.76 -19.96
CA GLU A 169 7.34 -14.80 -20.10
C GLU A 169 6.81 -16.14 -19.59
N GLY A 170 5.69 -16.11 -18.85
CA GLY A 170 5.11 -17.27 -18.17
C GLY A 170 5.72 -17.59 -16.80
N ASP A 171 6.82 -16.93 -16.40
CA ASP A 171 7.35 -17.11 -15.03
C ASP A 171 6.44 -16.45 -14.01
N LYS A 172 6.17 -17.16 -12.91
CA LYS A 172 5.50 -16.60 -11.74
C LYS A 172 6.55 -15.95 -10.85
N ILE A 173 6.33 -14.72 -10.47
CA ILE A 173 7.27 -13.93 -9.66
C ILE A 173 6.57 -13.35 -8.43
N LYS A 174 7.32 -13.28 -7.33
CA LYS A 174 6.87 -12.63 -6.12
C LYS A 174 7.34 -11.18 -6.12
N ILE A 175 6.40 -10.27 -5.91
CA ILE A 175 6.60 -8.82 -5.95
C ILE A 175 6.32 -8.26 -4.57
N GLU A 176 7.19 -7.41 -4.05
CA GLU A 176 6.93 -6.60 -2.86
C GLU A 176 5.98 -5.45 -3.23
N THR A 177 4.76 -5.47 -2.71
CA THR A 177 3.69 -4.58 -3.15
C THR A 177 3.93 -3.10 -2.83
N GLU A 178 4.53 -2.81 -1.67
CA GLU A 178 4.79 -1.43 -1.24
C GLU A 178 5.79 -0.71 -2.17
N LYS A 179 6.83 -1.43 -2.63
CA LYS A 179 7.90 -0.86 -3.47
C LYS A 179 7.75 -1.17 -4.95
N GLY A 180 6.86 -2.09 -5.31
CA GLY A 180 6.73 -2.58 -6.68
C GLY A 180 8.00 -3.27 -7.18
N THR A 181 8.73 -3.98 -6.31
CA THR A 181 10.02 -4.58 -6.65
C THR A 181 9.95 -6.09 -6.69
N TYR A 182 10.67 -6.67 -7.67
CA TYR A 182 10.89 -8.11 -7.74
C TYR A 182 11.59 -8.62 -6.48
N LYS A 183 11.11 -9.71 -5.92
CA LYS A 183 11.67 -10.36 -4.74
C LYS A 183 12.32 -11.69 -5.07
N GLU A 184 11.57 -12.57 -5.69
CA GLU A 184 12.03 -13.91 -6.08
C GLU A 184 11.16 -14.50 -7.18
N ARG A 185 11.71 -15.49 -7.92
CA ARG A 185 10.92 -16.34 -8.81
C ARG A 185 10.18 -17.36 -7.97
N PHE A 186 8.87 -17.42 -8.13
CA PHE A 186 8.05 -18.43 -7.47
C PHE A 186 8.13 -19.75 -8.25
N LYS A 187 8.47 -20.81 -7.53
CA LYS A 187 8.43 -22.19 -8.06
C LYS A 187 7.34 -22.92 -7.30
N GLU A 188 6.43 -23.50 -8.03
CA GLU A 188 5.45 -24.44 -7.47
C GLU A 188 6.15 -25.68 -6.93
#